data_5229ad4ddffdd8f3f3bd9b65aee399e4
#
_entry.id   5229ad4ddffdd8f3f3bd9b65aee399e4
#
_cell.length_a   1.000
_cell.length_b   1.000
_cell.length_c   1.000
_cell.angle_alpha   90.00
_cell.angle_beta   90.00
_cell.angle_gamma   90.00
#
_symmetry.space_group_name_H-M   'P 1'
#
loop_
_entity.id
_entity.type
_entity.pdbx_description
1 polymer ?
#
loop_
_entity_poly.entity_id
_entity_poly.type
_entity_poly.pdbx_seq_one_letter_code
_entity_poly.pdbx_strand_id
1 'polypeptide(L)'
;MSFKSSKIYIIISFFFLLNSCGLLRSDNRDINYKIVDFEENTPPEKPTYENVEDWLVHPQKDQKDYPFLDKNNGLMRADVFFIVPTLFTDKRNKNWNSDVYDNDFANTMMESTIKYQSTAWLDSGNLYSPNYRQAHYKVFDEFRWENGGKRAFELAYEDIKLSLIHI
;
A
#
# COMPACT_ATOMS: atom_id res chain seq x y z
N MET A 1 -29.54 36.42 -37.09
CA MET A 1 -29.75 36.56 -35.65
C MET A 1 -29.64 35.19 -34.97
N SER A 2 -28.45 34.55 -34.98
CA SER A 2 -28.30 33.20 -34.46
C SER A 2 -26.99 32.96 -33.67
N PHE A 3 -26.21 34.00 -33.36
CA PHE A 3 -24.88 33.85 -32.71
C PHE A 3 -24.90 33.94 -31.18
N LYS A 4 -26.00 34.34 -30.56
CA LYS A 4 -26.09 34.49 -29.09
C LYS A 4 -26.43 33.19 -28.35
N SER A 5 -27.15 32.27 -29.00
CA SER A 5 -27.59 31.01 -28.36
C SER A 5 -26.42 30.04 -28.14
N SER A 6 -25.52 29.89 -29.11
CA SER A 6 -24.42 28.93 -29.07
C SER A 6 -23.43 29.22 -27.91
N LYS A 7 -23.17 30.50 -27.62
CA LYS A 7 -22.23 30.89 -26.52
C LYS A 7 -22.81 30.55 -25.13
N ILE A 8 -24.13 30.64 -24.98
CA ILE A 8 -24.80 30.30 -23.71
C ILE A 8 -24.72 28.82 -23.42
N TYR A 9 -24.88 27.95 -24.42
CA TYR A 9 -24.76 26.50 -24.24
C TYR A 9 -23.34 26.08 -23.92
N ILE A 10 -22.31 26.71 -24.46
CA ILE A 10 -20.90 26.45 -24.14
C ILE A 10 -20.59 26.84 -22.69
N ILE A 11 -21.10 27.98 -22.21
CA ILE A 11 -20.90 28.44 -20.84
C ILE A 11 -21.62 27.51 -19.84
N ILE A 12 -22.85 27.10 -20.15
CA ILE A 12 -23.60 26.17 -19.32
C ILE A 12 -22.92 24.79 -19.29
N SER A 13 -22.43 24.26 -20.42
CA SER A 13 -21.68 23.03 -20.50
C SER A 13 -20.39 23.08 -19.69
N PHE A 14 -19.66 24.20 -19.74
CA PHE A 14 -18.42 24.38 -18.96
C PHE A 14 -18.69 24.46 -17.44
N PHE A 15 -19.81 25.05 -17.04
CA PHE A 15 -20.22 25.09 -15.63
C PHE A 15 -20.61 23.71 -15.09
N PHE A 16 -21.20 22.85 -15.92
CA PHE A 16 -21.48 21.45 -15.54
C PHE A 16 -20.22 20.62 -15.40
N LEU A 17 -19.19 20.85 -16.21
CA LEU A 17 -17.90 20.16 -16.10
C LEU A 17 -17.13 20.55 -14.83
N LEU A 18 -17.24 21.79 -14.37
CA LEU A 18 -16.59 22.26 -13.14
C LEU A 18 -17.23 21.68 -11.86
N ASN A 19 -18.50 21.29 -11.90
CA ASN A 19 -19.20 20.67 -10.77
C ASN A 19 -19.06 19.14 -10.73
N SER A 20 -18.50 18.52 -11.79
CA SER A 20 -18.38 17.07 -11.88
C SER A 20 -17.41 16.48 -10.85
N CYS A 21 -16.37 17.21 -10.44
CA CYS A 21 -15.45 16.75 -9.40
C CYS A 21 -16.03 16.75 -7.98
N GLY A 22 -17.08 17.53 -7.72
CA GLY A 22 -17.75 17.59 -6.41
C GLY A 22 -18.79 16.50 -6.18
N LEU A 23 -19.42 16.03 -7.26
CA LEU A 23 -20.48 15.02 -7.20
C LEU A 23 -19.99 13.58 -7.01
N LEU A 24 -18.68 13.34 -7.22
CA LEU A 24 -18.05 12.02 -7.01
C LEU A 24 -17.43 11.88 -5.62
N ARG A 25 -17.52 12.89 -4.77
CA ARG A 25 -17.20 12.75 -3.36
C ARG A 25 -18.35 12.02 -2.67
N SER A 26 -18.46 10.74 -2.94
CA SER A 26 -19.27 9.84 -2.13
C SER A 26 -18.66 9.88 -0.73
N ASP A 27 -19.37 10.52 0.17
CA ASP A 27 -19.06 10.58 1.58
C ASP A 27 -19.29 9.16 2.16
N ASN A 28 -18.39 8.24 1.81
CA ASN A 28 -18.40 6.85 2.26
C ASN A 28 -17.98 6.76 3.73
N ARG A 29 -18.51 7.65 4.59
CA ARG A 29 -18.26 7.64 6.03
C ARG A 29 -18.91 6.45 6.75
N ASP A 30 -19.81 5.74 6.11
CA ASP A 30 -20.40 4.50 6.63
C ASP A 30 -19.62 3.25 6.24
N ILE A 31 -18.30 3.34 6.30
CA ILE A 31 -17.50 2.13 6.20
C ILE A 31 -17.52 1.47 7.59
N ASN A 32 -18.41 0.51 7.78
CA ASN A 32 -18.49 -0.32 8.99
C ASN A 32 -17.26 -1.23 9.10
N TYR A 33 -16.12 -0.63 9.45
CA TYR A 33 -14.96 -1.41 9.85
C TYR A 33 -15.23 -2.04 11.21
N LYS A 34 -14.85 -3.30 11.34
CA LYS A 34 -14.80 -3.94 12.64
C LYS A 34 -13.70 -3.26 13.47
N ILE A 35 -14.07 -2.67 14.60
CA ILE A 35 -13.14 -1.94 15.45
C ILE A 35 -12.96 -2.74 16.74
N VAL A 36 -11.72 -2.89 17.15
CA VAL A 36 -11.29 -3.34 18.48
C VAL A 36 -10.36 -2.28 19.02
N ASP A 37 -10.37 -2.05 20.31
CA ASP A 37 -9.39 -1.16 20.93
C ASP A 37 -7.98 -1.61 20.58
N PHE A 38 -7.08 -0.65 20.30
CA PHE A 38 -5.71 -0.97 19.95
C PHE A 38 -4.99 -1.74 21.07
N GLU A 39 -5.27 -1.40 22.31
CA GLU A 39 -4.69 -2.06 23.49
C GLU A 39 -5.15 -3.51 23.66
N GLU A 40 -6.36 -3.83 23.19
CA GLU A 40 -6.91 -5.19 23.20
C GLU A 40 -6.42 -6.02 22.01
N ASN A 41 -5.77 -5.39 21.04
CA ASN A 41 -5.29 -6.04 19.81
C ASN A 41 -3.78 -6.27 19.91
N THR A 42 -3.38 -7.50 20.23
CA THR A 42 -1.96 -7.87 20.20
C THR A 42 -1.40 -7.64 18.81
N PRO A 43 -0.37 -6.77 18.64
CA PRO A 43 0.28 -6.59 17.35
C PRO A 43 0.85 -7.91 16.83
N PRO A 44 0.85 -8.13 15.51
CA PRO A 44 1.52 -9.27 14.91
C PRO A 44 3.02 -9.28 15.23
N GLU A 45 3.64 -10.46 15.07
CA GLU A 45 5.07 -10.65 15.29
C GLU A 45 5.89 -9.67 14.44
N LYS A 46 6.94 -9.11 15.06
CA LYS A 46 7.80 -8.13 14.43
C LYS A 46 8.82 -8.82 13.51
N PRO A 47 8.94 -8.41 12.23
CA PRO A 47 10.00 -8.90 11.35
C PRO A 47 11.38 -8.39 11.81
N THR A 48 12.42 -9.15 11.53
CA THR A 48 13.82 -8.79 11.89
C THR A 48 14.60 -8.23 10.71
N TYR A 49 14.26 -8.68 9.50
CA TYR A 49 14.94 -8.41 8.23
C TYR A 49 16.38 -8.95 8.11
N GLU A 50 16.90 -9.57 9.15
CA GLU A 50 18.11 -10.40 9.07
C GLU A 50 17.85 -11.67 8.27
N ASN A 51 16.59 -12.13 8.29
CA ASN A 51 16.13 -13.27 7.51
C ASN A 51 15.55 -12.76 6.19
N VAL A 52 16.03 -13.31 5.07
CA VAL A 52 15.49 -12.98 3.73
C VAL A 52 14.01 -13.33 3.57
N GLU A 53 13.48 -14.22 4.41
CA GLU A 53 12.04 -14.55 4.40
C GLU A 53 11.15 -13.41 4.92
N ASP A 54 11.71 -12.46 5.68
CA ASP A 54 11.00 -11.24 6.12
C ASP A 54 10.84 -10.20 4.99
N TRP A 55 11.29 -10.54 3.79
CA TRP A 55 11.18 -9.70 2.61
C TRP A 55 10.17 -10.27 1.61
N LEU A 56 9.42 -9.39 0.96
CA LEU A 56 8.66 -9.75 -0.25
C LEU A 56 9.62 -9.98 -1.42
N VAL A 57 10.54 -9.03 -1.63
CA VAL A 57 11.59 -9.11 -2.65
C VAL A 57 12.93 -8.78 -2.01
N HIS A 58 13.90 -9.63 -2.23
CA HIS A 58 15.28 -9.44 -1.83
C HIS A 58 16.22 -10.15 -2.84
N PRO A 59 17.36 -9.58 -3.24
CA PRO A 59 18.26 -10.18 -4.24
C PRO A 59 18.75 -11.59 -3.90
N GLN A 60 18.79 -11.95 -2.63
CA GLN A 60 19.24 -13.27 -2.15
C GLN A 60 18.09 -14.25 -1.89
N LYS A 61 16.83 -13.81 -2.02
CA LYS A 61 15.66 -14.67 -1.81
C LYS A 61 15.40 -15.52 -3.03
N ASP A 62 15.13 -16.83 -2.85
CA ASP A 62 14.63 -17.68 -3.92
C ASP A 62 13.21 -17.22 -4.32
N GLN A 63 13.07 -16.80 -5.56
CA GLN A 63 11.82 -16.26 -6.09
C GLN A 63 11.33 -17.03 -7.33
N LYS A 64 11.63 -18.32 -7.40
CA LYS A 64 11.25 -19.19 -8.53
C LYS A 64 9.75 -19.21 -8.81
N ASP A 65 8.91 -19.00 -7.78
CA ASP A 65 7.47 -18.92 -7.91
C ASP A 65 6.99 -17.61 -8.56
N TYR A 66 7.88 -16.63 -8.72
CA TYR A 66 7.59 -15.33 -9.29
C TYR A 66 8.49 -15.01 -10.50
N PRO A 67 8.29 -15.67 -11.64
CA PRO A 67 9.17 -15.54 -12.81
C PRO A 67 9.26 -14.13 -13.37
N PHE A 68 8.33 -13.25 -13.04
CA PHE A 68 8.39 -11.83 -13.41
C PHE A 68 9.50 -11.06 -12.68
N LEU A 69 10.10 -11.63 -11.63
CA LEU A 69 11.26 -11.06 -10.93
C LEU A 69 12.58 -11.60 -11.46
N ASP A 70 12.53 -12.64 -12.30
CA ASP A 70 13.74 -13.25 -12.84
C ASP A 70 14.40 -12.30 -13.86
N LYS A 71 15.55 -11.77 -13.47
CA LYS A 71 16.44 -11.04 -14.36
C LYS A 71 17.87 -11.56 -14.17
N ASN A 72 18.36 -12.16 -15.22
CA ASN A 72 19.69 -12.77 -15.32
C ASN A 72 20.87 -11.77 -15.30
N ASN A 73 20.74 -10.61 -14.70
CA ASN A 73 21.69 -9.52 -14.85
C ASN A 73 22.76 -9.43 -13.75
N GLY A 74 22.76 -10.37 -12.79
CA GLY A 74 23.65 -10.28 -11.63
C GLY A 74 23.30 -9.10 -10.73
N LEU A 75 24.17 -8.79 -9.76
CA LEU A 75 23.98 -7.65 -8.86
C LEU A 75 24.19 -6.34 -9.62
N MET A 76 23.23 -5.44 -9.49
CA MET A 76 23.28 -4.10 -10.05
C MET A 76 24.09 -3.15 -9.15
N ARG A 77 24.50 -1.98 -9.71
CA ARG A 77 25.25 -0.97 -8.94
C ARG A 77 24.40 -0.11 -8.03
N ALA A 78 23.10 -0.09 -8.26
CA ALA A 78 22.15 0.68 -7.46
C ALA A 78 21.16 -0.26 -6.78
N ASP A 79 20.60 0.19 -5.68
CA ASP A 79 19.53 -0.49 -4.97
C ASP A 79 18.24 0.31 -5.11
N VAL A 80 17.14 -0.39 -5.27
CA VAL A 80 15.79 0.17 -5.32
C VAL A 80 15.03 -0.36 -4.12
N PHE A 81 14.68 0.53 -3.23
CA PHE A 81 13.84 0.21 -2.08
C PHE A 81 12.39 0.54 -2.40
N PHE A 82 11.56 -0.49 -2.55
CA PHE A 82 10.17 -0.36 -2.93
C PHE A 82 9.25 -0.68 -1.75
N ILE A 83 8.47 0.30 -1.32
CA ILE A 83 7.49 0.14 -0.24
C ILE A 83 6.12 -0.15 -0.86
N VAL A 84 5.57 -1.34 -0.62
CA VAL A 84 4.23 -1.69 -1.05
C VAL A 84 3.22 -0.80 -0.34
N PRO A 85 2.31 -0.09 -1.05
CA PRO A 85 1.24 0.65 -0.41
C PRO A 85 0.31 -0.29 0.37
N THR A 86 -0.41 0.21 1.36
CA THR A 86 -1.29 -0.66 2.16
C THR A 86 -2.38 -1.31 1.30
N LEU A 87 -2.39 -2.63 1.32
CA LEU A 87 -3.43 -3.49 0.76
C LEU A 87 -4.30 -4.10 1.88
N PHE A 88 -3.96 -3.82 3.12
CA PHE A 88 -4.69 -4.33 4.29
C PHE A 88 -5.98 -3.52 4.50
N THR A 89 -7.02 -3.91 3.76
CA THR A 89 -8.27 -3.12 3.60
C THR A 89 -9.56 -3.89 3.94
N ASP A 90 -9.51 -5.20 4.28
CA ASP A 90 -10.71 -5.99 4.56
C ASP A 90 -11.48 -5.44 5.77
N LYS A 91 -12.65 -4.88 5.53
CA LYS A 91 -13.52 -4.27 6.53
C LYS A 91 -13.92 -5.22 7.68
N ARG A 92 -13.87 -6.52 7.44
CA ARG A 92 -14.20 -7.55 8.44
C ARG A 92 -13.01 -7.82 9.37
N ASN A 93 -11.80 -7.47 8.94
CA ASN A 93 -10.61 -7.66 9.73
C ASN A 93 -10.54 -6.62 10.84
N LYS A 94 -10.49 -7.08 12.08
CA LYS A 94 -10.44 -6.23 13.26
C LYS A 94 -9.02 -5.77 13.62
N ASN A 95 -7.99 -6.43 13.08
CA ASN A 95 -6.60 -6.12 13.40
C ASN A 95 -6.22 -4.73 12.90
N TRP A 96 -5.30 -4.11 13.60
CA TRP A 96 -4.76 -2.80 13.23
C TRP A 96 -3.60 -2.89 12.25
N ASN A 97 -2.84 -3.98 12.31
CA ASN A 97 -1.72 -4.25 11.42
C ASN A 97 -1.85 -5.64 10.79
N SER A 98 -1.32 -5.79 9.59
CA SER A 98 -1.22 -7.08 8.91
C SER A 98 -0.17 -7.97 9.55
N ASP A 99 -0.38 -9.28 9.46
CA ASP A 99 0.63 -10.27 9.81
C ASP A 99 1.60 -10.44 8.63
N VAL A 100 2.90 -10.30 8.88
CA VAL A 100 3.95 -10.47 7.87
C VAL A 100 4.16 -11.93 7.48
N TYR A 101 3.71 -12.87 8.31
CA TYR A 101 3.78 -14.31 8.07
C TYR A 101 2.50 -14.89 7.48
N ASP A 102 1.53 -14.04 7.12
CA ASP A 102 0.36 -14.42 6.32
C ASP A 102 0.77 -14.58 4.84
N ASN A 103 0.98 -15.84 4.43
CA ASN A 103 1.41 -16.18 3.06
C ASN A 103 0.39 -15.78 2.00
N ASP A 104 -0.91 -15.84 2.29
CA ASP A 104 -1.96 -15.47 1.34
C ASP A 104 -1.94 -13.96 1.09
N PHE A 105 -1.70 -13.18 2.15
CA PHE A 105 -1.56 -11.75 2.04
C PHE A 105 -0.25 -11.36 1.34
N ALA A 106 0.86 -12.01 1.66
CA ALA A 106 2.14 -11.82 0.97
C ALA A 106 2.00 -12.12 -0.53
N ASN A 107 1.38 -13.24 -0.90
CA ASN A 107 1.11 -13.59 -2.29
C ASN A 107 0.22 -12.56 -3.00
N THR A 108 -0.78 -12.01 -2.31
CA THR A 108 -1.60 -10.92 -2.84
C THR A 108 -0.76 -9.69 -3.19
N MET A 109 0.19 -9.30 -2.35
CA MET A 109 1.12 -8.20 -2.62
C MET A 109 2.04 -8.50 -3.80
N MET A 110 2.55 -9.74 -3.88
CA MET A 110 3.42 -10.18 -4.97
C MET A 110 2.70 -10.15 -6.32
N GLU A 111 1.51 -10.75 -6.43
CA GLU A 111 0.75 -10.86 -7.68
C GLU A 111 0.05 -9.55 -8.10
N SER A 112 0.01 -8.54 -7.25
CA SER A 112 -0.55 -7.24 -7.56
C SER A 112 0.53 -6.15 -7.62
N THR A 113 0.85 -5.53 -6.51
CA THR A 113 1.70 -4.33 -6.46
C THR A 113 3.14 -4.60 -6.88
N ILE A 114 3.73 -5.70 -6.42
CA ILE A 114 5.10 -6.06 -6.83
C ILE A 114 5.13 -6.30 -8.34
N LYS A 115 4.25 -7.15 -8.84
CA LYS A 115 4.19 -7.52 -10.26
C LYS A 115 3.96 -6.34 -11.20
N TYR A 116 3.08 -5.42 -10.85
CA TYR A 116 2.65 -4.37 -11.78
C TYR A 116 3.29 -2.99 -11.52
N GLN A 117 3.95 -2.80 -10.40
CA GLN A 117 4.56 -1.51 -10.07
C GLN A 117 6.07 -1.60 -9.87
N SER A 118 6.55 -2.55 -9.04
CA SER A 118 7.98 -2.61 -8.72
C SER A 118 8.83 -3.18 -9.85
N THR A 119 8.26 -4.05 -10.69
CA THR A 119 8.98 -4.63 -11.86
C THR A 119 9.46 -3.58 -12.86
N ALA A 120 8.86 -2.40 -12.89
CA ALA A 120 9.33 -1.27 -13.70
C ALA A 120 10.76 -0.84 -13.33
N TRP A 121 11.25 -1.17 -12.15
CA TRP A 121 12.56 -0.77 -11.64
C TRP A 121 13.63 -1.86 -11.73
N LEU A 122 13.28 -3.08 -12.17
CA LEU A 122 14.20 -4.22 -12.22
C LEU A 122 15.45 -3.99 -13.09
N ASP A 123 15.35 -3.15 -14.12
CA ASP A 123 16.50 -2.79 -14.97
C ASP A 123 17.35 -1.66 -14.36
N SER A 124 16.89 -1.04 -13.28
CA SER A 124 17.52 0.13 -12.68
C SER A 124 18.37 -0.20 -11.46
N GLY A 125 18.09 -1.30 -10.77
CA GLY A 125 18.81 -1.67 -9.56
C GLY A 125 18.36 -2.99 -8.94
N ASN A 126 19.07 -3.40 -7.89
CA ASN A 126 18.67 -4.52 -7.06
C ASN A 126 17.37 -4.15 -6.33
N LEU A 127 16.33 -4.95 -6.49
CA LEU A 127 15.04 -4.63 -5.90
C LEU A 127 14.94 -5.21 -4.48
N TYR A 128 14.64 -4.34 -3.52
CA TYR A 128 14.34 -4.67 -2.14
C TYR A 128 12.91 -4.22 -1.80
N SER A 129 12.10 -5.10 -1.29
CA SER A 129 10.76 -4.78 -0.81
C SER A 129 10.49 -5.51 0.50
N PRO A 130 10.42 -4.80 1.63
CA PRO A 130 10.17 -5.42 2.92
C PRO A 130 8.73 -5.94 3.01
N ASN A 131 8.54 -7.08 3.67
CA ASN A 131 7.24 -7.48 4.18
C ASN A 131 7.07 -6.87 5.56
N TYR A 132 6.26 -5.82 5.67
CA TYR A 132 6.10 -5.04 6.90
C TYR A 132 4.66 -5.13 7.41
N ARG A 133 4.46 -4.92 8.69
CA ARG A 133 3.13 -4.92 9.33
C ARG A 133 2.33 -3.71 8.87
N GLN A 134 1.72 -3.82 7.67
CA GLN A 134 0.94 -2.73 7.09
C GLN A 134 -0.15 -2.26 8.04
N ALA A 135 -0.24 -0.96 8.27
CA ALA A 135 -1.37 -0.39 8.97
C ALA A 135 -2.64 -0.55 8.13
N HIS A 136 -3.72 -0.99 8.76
CA HIS A 136 -4.99 -1.18 8.09
C HIS A 136 -5.53 0.14 7.53
N TYR A 137 -6.14 0.11 6.36
CA TYR A 137 -6.69 1.31 5.69
C TYR A 137 -7.64 2.13 6.58
N LYS A 138 -8.29 1.51 7.58
CA LYS A 138 -9.15 2.20 8.55
C LYS A 138 -8.44 3.30 9.35
N VAL A 139 -7.09 3.31 9.42
CA VAL A 139 -6.33 4.32 10.16
C VAL A 139 -6.47 5.73 9.58
N PHE A 140 -6.84 5.84 8.29
CA PHE A 140 -7.01 7.14 7.62
C PHE A 140 -8.33 7.86 7.98
N ASP A 141 -9.19 7.25 8.78
CA ASP A 141 -10.32 7.92 9.39
C ASP A 141 -9.85 8.73 10.61
N GLU A 142 -10.24 10.01 10.70
CA GLU A 142 -9.76 10.95 11.71
C GLU A 142 -10.00 10.45 13.14
N PHE A 143 -11.20 9.91 13.41
CA PHE A 143 -11.53 9.37 14.73
C PHE A 143 -10.64 8.15 15.07
N ARG A 144 -10.42 7.27 14.11
CA ARG A 144 -9.62 6.05 14.30
C ARG A 144 -8.14 6.35 14.41
N TRP A 145 -7.68 7.40 13.73
CA TRP A 145 -6.30 7.87 13.85
C TRP A 145 -5.93 8.16 15.31
N GLU A 146 -6.74 8.93 16.00
CA GLU A 146 -6.50 9.27 17.42
C GLU A 146 -6.72 8.08 18.37
N ASN A 147 -7.55 7.11 17.98
CA ASN A 147 -7.92 5.95 18.79
C ASN A 147 -7.21 4.65 18.37
N GLY A 148 -5.92 4.73 18.08
CA GLY A 148 -5.06 3.58 17.79
C GLY A 148 -4.42 3.59 16.41
N GLY A 149 -4.99 4.31 15.45
CA GLY A 149 -4.46 4.39 14.08
C GLY A 149 -3.04 4.93 14.01
N LYS A 150 -2.73 5.96 14.77
CA LYS A 150 -1.37 6.52 14.88
C LYS A 150 -0.37 5.45 15.35
N ARG A 151 -0.71 4.65 16.34
CA ARG A 151 0.16 3.59 16.85
C ARG A 151 0.36 2.46 15.83
N ALA A 152 -0.71 2.09 15.12
CA ALA A 152 -0.61 1.11 14.03
C ALA A 152 0.31 1.61 12.90
N PHE A 153 0.23 2.90 12.59
CA PHE A 153 1.09 3.53 11.60
C PHE A 153 2.55 3.61 12.06
N GLU A 154 2.79 3.91 13.32
CA GLU A 154 4.13 3.91 13.94
C GLU A 154 4.78 2.53 13.86
N LEU A 155 4.05 1.44 14.13
CA LEU A 155 4.56 0.07 13.98
C LEU A 155 4.97 -0.22 12.52
N ALA A 156 4.15 0.15 11.55
CA ALA A 156 4.47 -0.01 10.14
C ALA A 156 5.72 0.79 9.74
N TYR A 157 5.84 2.01 10.22
CA TYR A 157 7.00 2.88 9.98
C TYR A 157 8.29 2.33 10.61
N GLU A 158 8.22 1.79 11.83
CA GLU A 158 9.37 1.18 12.50
C GLU A 158 9.89 -0.04 11.72
N ASP A 159 9.00 -0.87 11.18
CA ASP A 159 9.40 -2.01 10.35
C ASP A 159 10.10 -1.57 9.08
N ILE A 160 9.57 -0.57 8.37
CA ILE A 160 10.18 0.00 7.17
C ILE A 160 11.55 0.61 7.51
N LYS A 161 11.65 1.34 8.60
CA LYS A 161 12.92 1.93 9.06
C LYS A 161 13.94 0.85 9.40
N LEU A 162 13.50 -0.23 10.06
CA LEU A 162 14.37 -1.35 10.41
C LEU A 162 14.89 -2.04 9.15
N SER A 163 14.03 -2.26 8.16
CA SER A 163 14.44 -2.93 6.91
C SER A 163 15.53 -2.17 6.15
N LEU A 164 15.53 -0.83 6.21
CA LEU A 164 16.55 0.01 5.55
C LEU A 164 17.98 -0.19 6.06
N ILE A 165 18.17 -0.71 7.27
CA ILE A 165 19.50 -1.02 7.80
C ILE A 165 20.01 -2.41 7.40
N HIS A 166 19.20 -3.17 6.68
CA HIS A 166 19.52 -4.54 6.26
C HIS A 166 19.66 -4.69 4.73
N ILE A 167 19.75 -3.57 4.00
CA ILE A 167 20.10 -3.53 2.56
C ILE A 167 21.53 -3.14 2.31
#